data_09a653ae8888a57d2d4c95678d349c5f
#
_entry.id   09a653ae8888a57d2d4c95678d349c5f
#
_cell.length_a   1.000
_cell.length_b   1.000
_cell.length_c   1.000
_cell.angle_alpha   90.00
_cell.angle_beta   90.00
_cell.angle_gamma   90.00
#
_symmetry.space_group_name_H-M   'P 1'
#
loop_
_entity.id
_entity.type
_entity.pdbx_description
1 polymer ?
#
loop_
_entity_poly.entity_id
_entity_poly.type
_entity_poly.pdbx_seq_one_letter_code
_entity_poly.pdbx_strand_id
1 'polypeptide(L)'
;MINNKITNFAVRVSDYESFENIYRLYPNCKWVWLEMFRDLKLKKKDIKFIKDNKIKICLVSPELHNKKNHIIKIKNFINQNNIKISAICTKFNFIKYWKKDL
;
A
#
# COMPACT_ATOMS: atom_id res chain seq x y z
N MET A 1 9.01 14.49 -12.66
CA MET A 1 10.48 14.44 -12.74
C MET A 1 11.10 14.34 -11.34
N ILE A 2 12.07 13.46 -11.21
CA ILE A 2 12.79 13.31 -9.95
C ILE A 2 14.07 14.13 -10.02
N ASN A 3 14.30 14.96 -9.03
CA ASN A 3 15.54 15.68 -8.91
C ASN A 3 16.11 15.49 -7.50
N ASN A 4 17.30 16.01 -7.26
CA ASN A 4 18.01 15.81 -6.00
C ASN A 4 17.31 16.39 -4.78
N LYS A 5 16.35 17.26 -4.98
CA LYS A 5 15.62 17.91 -3.89
C LYS A 5 14.37 17.16 -3.49
N ILE A 6 13.91 16.22 -4.32
CA ILE A 6 12.71 15.45 -4.06
C ILE A 6 13.13 14.10 -3.47
N THR A 7 13.03 13.99 -2.15
CA THR A 7 13.43 12.77 -1.44
C THR A 7 12.25 11.99 -0.86
N ASN A 8 11.05 12.57 -0.87
CA ASN A 8 9.86 11.93 -0.33
C ASN A 8 8.77 11.95 -1.37
N PHE A 9 8.51 10.81 -1.98
CA PHE A 9 7.41 10.67 -2.91
C PHE A 9 6.84 9.27 -2.79
N ALA A 10 5.60 9.12 -3.23
CA ALA A 10 4.91 7.84 -3.22
C ALA A 10 5.00 7.21 -4.61
N VAL A 11 5.23 5.90 -4.64
CA VAL A 11 5.19 5.13 -5.87
C VAL A 11 3.97 4.23 -5.81
N ARG A 12 3.16 4.27 -6.86
CA ARG A 12 1.95 3.48 -6.95
C ARG A 12 2.27 2.03 -7.28
N VAL A 13 1.66 1.14 -6.53
CA VAL A 13 1.74 -0.31 -6.78
C VAL A 13 0.31 -0.84 -6.85
N SER A 14 0.00 -1.56 -7.91
CA SER A 14 -1.32 -2.13 -8.10
C SER A 14 -1.18 -3.43 -8.90
N ASP A 15 -2.31 -4.07 -9.22
CA ASP A 15 -2.28 -5.21 -10.12
C ASP A 15 -1.91 -4.80 -11.56
N TYR A 16 -1.79 -3.52 -11.84
CA TYR A 16 -1.32 -3.01 -13.14
C TYR A 16 0.08 -2.41 -13.09
N GLU A 17 0.56 -2.06 -11.90
CA GLU A 17 1.89 -1.44 -11.72
C GLU A 17 2.72 -2.29 -10.76
N SER A 18 3.85 -2.77 -11.25
CA SER A 18 4.70 -3.71 -10.54
C SER A 18 5.41 -3.07 -9.35
N PHE A 19 5.70 -3.87 -8.34
CA PHE A 19 6.53 -3.47 -7.20
C PHE A 19 7.99 -3.21 -7.63
N GLU A 20 8.38 -3.63 -8.83
CA GLU A 20 9.75 -3.42 -9.32
C GLU A 20 10.15 -1.95 -9.33
N ASN A 21 9.18 -1.05 -9.49
CA ASN A 21 9.45 0.39 -9.44
C ASN A 21 9.97 0.83 -8.08
N ILE A 22 9.55 0.17 -7.01
CA ILE A 22 10.01 0.48 -5.66
C ILE A 22 11.49 0.15 -5.53
N TYR A 23 11.90 -1.03 -6.00
CA TYR A 23 13.30 -1.44 -5.94
C TYR A 23 14.20 -0.46 -6.69
N ARG A 24 13.73 -0.01 -7.84
CA ARG A 24 14.52 0.88 -8.70
C ARG A 24 14.62 2.29 -8.13
N LEU A 25 13.59 2.77 -7.46
CA LEU A 25 13.53 4.16 -6.99
C LEU A 25 13.96 4.35 -5.55
N TYR A 26 14.10 3.27 -4.79
CA TYR A 26 14.63 3.36 -3.45
C TYR A 26 16.10 3.80 -3.52
N PRO A 27 16.62 4.67 -2.62
CA PRO A 27 16.00 5.12 -1.36
C PRO A 27 15.16 6.39 -1.44
N ASN A 28 14.94 6.94 -2.61
CA ASN A 28 14.16 8.17 -2.75
C ASN A 28 12.66 7.92 -2.53
N CYS A 29 12.20 6.70 -2.77
CA CYS A 29 10.82 6.33 -2.51
C CYS A 29 10.65 5.98 -1.03
N LYS A 30 9.85 6.78 -0.32
CA LYS A 30 9.58 6.57 1.12
C LYS A 30 8.17 6.04 1.36
N TRP A 31 7.32 6.10 0.38
CA TRP A 31 5.93 5.69 0.48
C TRP A 31 5.55 4.79 -0.68
N VAL A 32 4.75 3.79 -0.38
CA VAL A 32 4.07 2.98 -1.39
C VAL A 32 2.59 3.34 -1.37
N TRP A 33 2.06 3.77 -2.51
CA TRP A 33 0.64 3.98 -2.70
C TRP A 33 0.07 2.66 -3.21
N LEU A 34 -0.49 1.89 -2.28
CA LEU A 34 -0.95 0.54 -2.58
C LEU A 34 -2.41 0.54 -2.94
N GLU A 35 -2.68 0.27 -4.20
CA GLU A 35 -4.01 0.30 -4.76
C GLU A 35 -4.27 -0.99 -5.50
N MET A 36 -5.43 -1.60 -5.28
CA MET A 36 -5.75 -2.83 -5.99
C MET A 36 -7.08 -2.68 -6.69
N PHE A 37 -7.12 -3.17 -7.92
CA PHE A 37 -8.33 -3.18 -8.72
C PHE A 37 -8.97 -4.56 -8.70
N ARG A 38 -8.19 -5.62 -8.56
CA ARG A 38 -8.65 -7.01 -8.49
C ARG A 38 -8.12 -7.72 -7.26
N ASP A 39 -6.80 -7.87 -7.17
CA ASP A 39 -6.14 -8.60 -6.11
C ASP A 39 -4.92 -7.85 -5.60
N LEU A 40 -4.66 -8.01 -4.31
CA LEU A 40 -3.45 -7.48 -3.72
C LEU A 40 -2.28 -8.38 -4.09
N LYS A 41 -1.35 -7.87 -4.87
CA LYS A 41 -0.22 -8.63 -5.40
C LYS A 41 1.10 -8.20 -4.80
N LEU A 42 1.29 -8.48 -3.53
CA LEU A 42 2.57 -8.32 -2.87
C LEU A 42 3.15 -9.68 -2.58
N LYS A 43 4.36 -9.90 -3.05
CA LYS A 43 5.10 -11.13 -2.77
C LYS A 43 5.78 -11.02 -1.42
N LYS A 44 6.19 -12.15 -0.85
CA LYS A 44 6.88 -12.16 0.43
C LYS A 44 8.15 -11.33 0.40
N LYS A 45 8.90 -11.35 -0.71
CA LYS A 45 10.11 -10.54 -0.86
C LYS A 45 9.81 -9.05 -0.84
N ASP A 46 8.67 -8.65 -1.40
CA ASP A 46 8.25 -7.25 -1.44
C ASP A 46 7.89 -6.76 -0.05
N ILE A 47 7.16 -7.58 0.70
CA ILE A 47 6.78 -7.28 2.08
C ILE A 47 8.02 -7.15 2.95
N LYS A 48 8.97 -8.05 2.79
CA LYS A 48 10.23 -8.00 3.53
C LYS A 48 11.00 -6.71 3.22
N PHE A 49 11.06 -6.33 1.95
CA PHE A 49 11.74 -5.10 1.55
C PHE A 49 11.11 -3.87 2.19
N ILE A 50 9.79 -3.81 2.21
CA ILE A 50 9.06 -2.72 2.86
C ILE A 50 9.41 -2.64 4.34
N LYS A 51 9.40 -3.77 5.03
CA LYS A 51 9.70 -3.81 6.47
C LYS A 51 11.14 -3.45 6.77
N ASP A 52 12.07 -4.04 6.04
CA ASP A 52 13.50 -3.85 6.27
C ASP A 52 13.92 -2.39 6.04
N ASN A 53 13.27 -1.72 5.12
CA ASN A 53 13.62 -0.35 4.76
C ASN A 53 12.66 0.69 5.32
N LYS A 54 11.73 0.26 6.17
CA LYS A 54 10.76 1.13 6.87
C LYS A 54 9.98 2.02 5.91
N ILE A 55 9.61 1.46 4.76
CA ILE A 55 8.79 2.16 3.77
C ILE A 55 7.36 2.22 4.30
N LYS A 56 6.75 3.40 4.21
CA LYS A 56 5.38 3.60 4.67
C LYS A 56 4.40 3.20 3.59
N ILE A 57 3.24 2.70 4.00
CA ILE A 57 2.20 2.27 3.08
C ILE A 57 0.97 3.14 3.25
N CYS A 58 0.52 3.73 2.15
CA CYS A 58 -0.81 4.33 2.05
C CYS A 58 -1.68 3.36 1.26
N LEU A 59 -2.67 2.78 1.92
CA LEU A 59 -3.57 1.81 1.30
C LEU A 59 -4.80 2.51 0.77
N VAL A 60 -5.18 2.18 -0.46
CA VAL A 60 -6.44 2.65 -1.03
C VAL A 60 -7.50 1.59 -0.77
N SER A 61 -8.53 1.95 -0.03
CA SER A 61 -9.57 1.01 0.37
C SER A 61 -10.41 0.57 -0.82
N PRO A 62 -10.81 -0.73 -0.88
CA PRO A 62 -11.49 -1.28 -2.05
C PRO A 62 -12.84 -0.66 -2.38
N GLU A 63 -13.54 -0.06 -1.40
CA GLU A 63 -14.83 0.58 -1.72
C GLU A 63 -14.67 1.75 -2.68
N LEU A 64 -13.47 2.35 -2.76
CA LEU A 64 -13.20 3.41 -3.72
C LEU A 64 -13.24 2.92 -5.16
N HIS A 65 -13.18 1.61 -5.35
CA HIS A 65 -13.31 0.93 -6.64
C HIS A 65 -14.57 0.08 -6.71
N ASN A 66 -15.59 0.41 -5.88
CA ASN A 66 -16.84 -0.33 -5.80
C ASN A 66 -16.67 -1.79 -5.40
N LYS A 67 -15.65 -2.08 -4.60
CA LYS A 67 -15.35 -3.44 -4.15
C LYS A 67 -15.34 -3.53 -2.63
N LYS A 68 -16.36 -2.97 -2.00
CA LYS A 68 -16.46 -2.94 -0.54
C LYS A 68 -16.39 -4.33 0.09
N ASN A 69 -16.85 -5.34 -0.62
CA ASN A 69 -16.80 -6.73 -0.13
C ASN A 69 -15.38 -7.30 -0.06
N HIS A 70 -14.41 -6.60 -0.63
CA HIS A 70 -13.01 -7.03 -0.57
C HIS A 70 -12.28 -6.50 0.66
N ILE A 71 -12.91 -5.65 1.47
CA ILE A 71 -12.27 -5.08 2.66
C ILE A 71 -11.77 -6.17 3.60
N ILE A 72 -12.61 -7.16 3.89
CA ILE A 72 -12.23 -8.26 4.79
C ILE A 72 -11.06 -9.05 4.22
N LYS A 73 -11.07 -9.31 2.92
CA LYS A 73 -10.00 -10.03 2.25
C LYS A 73 -8.67 -9.33 2.40
N ILE A 74 -8.65 -8.01 2.21
CA ILE A 74 -7.43 -7.22 2.34
C ILE A 74 -6.97 -7.15 3.79
N LYS A 75 -7.91 -6.97 4.72
CA LYS A 75 -7.57 -6.94 6.14
C LYS A 75 -6.94 -8.25 6.59
N ASN A 76 -7.47 -9.38 6.12
CA ASN A 76 -6.89 -10.68 6.42
C ASN A 76 -5.47 -10.80 5.88
N PHE A 77 -5.24 -10.35 4.65
CA PHE A 77 -3.92 -10.36 4.06
C PHE A 77 -2.93 -9.53 4.87
N ILE A 78 -3.34 -8.34 5.26
CA ILE A 78 -2.51 -7.43 6.07
C ILE A 78 -2.15 -8.08 7.40
N ASN A 79 -3.15 -8.69 8.07
CA ASN A 79 -2.93 -9.30 9.38
C ASN A 79 -2.05 -10.55 9.29
N GLN A 80 -2.27 -11.38 8.27
CA GLN A 80 -1.50 -12.61 8.09
C GLN A 80 -0.03 -12.34 7.79
N ASN A 81 0.27 -11.22 7.17
CA ASN A 81 1.63 -10.86 6.80
C ASN A 81 2.24 -9.80 7.73
N ASN A 82 1.54 -9.43 8.79
CA ASN A 82 1.98 -8.44 9.76
C ASN A 82 2.41 -7.12 9.11
N ILE A 83 1.62 -6.67 8.14
CA ILE A 83 1.89 -5.43 7.42
C ILE A 83 1.34 -4.26 8.22
N LYS A 84 2.16 -3.23 8.43
CA LYS A 84 1.73 -2.02 9.08
C LYS A 84 1.29 -1.00 8.05
N ILE A 85 0.07 -0.50 8.18
CA ILE A 85 -0.47 0.54 7.30
C ILE A 85 -0.23 1.90 7.98
N SER A 86 0.37 2.83 7.25
CA SER A 86 0.68 4.16 7.78
C SER A 86 -0.42 5.18 7.48
N ALA A 87 -1.15 4.98 6.41
CA ALA A 87 -2.27 5.86 6.03
C ALA A 87 -3.25 5.06 5.18
N ILE A 88 -4.47 5.54 5.10
CA ILE A 88 -5.49 4.89 4.30
C ILE A 88 -6.36 5.94 3.60
N CYS A 89 -6.66 5.68 2.32
CA CYS A 89 -7.65 6.44 1.57
C CYS A 89 -8.94 5.64 1.58
N THR A 90 -9.96 6.17 2.22
CA THR A 90 -11.25 5.48 2.36
C THR A 90 -12.36 6.51 2.42
N LYS A 91 -13.58 6.09 2.11
CA LYS A 91 -14.74 6.94 2.26
C LYS A 91 -15.05 7.14 3.74
N PHE A 92 -15.57 8.30 4.09
CA PHE A 92 -15.84 8.68 5.48
C PHE A 92 -16.65 7.62 6.23
N ASN A 93 -17.71 7.10 5.62
CA ASN A 93 -18.57 6.11 6.25
C ASN A 93 -17.95 4.73 6.36
N PHE A 94 -16.75 4.52 5.79
CA PHE A 94 -16.03 3.26 5.87
C PHE A 94 -14.83 3.31 6.82
N ILE A 95 -14.55 4.46 7.43
CA ILE A 95 -13.41 4.61 8.35
C ILE A 95 -13.47 3.57 9.48
N LYS A 96 -14.65 3.26 9.97
CA LYS A 96 -14.83 2.30 11.06
C LYS A 96 -14.24 0.93 10.80
N TYR A 97 -14.12 0.55 9.53
CA TYR A 97 -13.55 -0.75 9.18
C TYR A 97 -12.04 -0.78 9.30
N TRP A 98 -11.40 0.40 9.35
CA TRP A 98 -9.94 0.50 9.32
C TRP A 98 -9.30 1.04 10.59
N LYS A 99 -10.08 1.48 11.56
CA LYS A 99 -9.55 2.14 12.76
C LYS A 99 -8.50 1.32 13.50
N LYS A 100 -8.67 0.01 13.53
CA LYS A 100 -7.75 -0.87 14.28
C LYS A 100 -6.46 -1.15 13.51
N ASP A 101 -6.40 -0.80 12.23
CA ASP A 101 -5.27 -1.12 11.37
C ASP A 101 -4.29 0.04 11.24
N LEU A 102 -4.61 1.17 11.80
CA LEU A 102 -3.78 2.38 11.74
C LEU A 102 -3.01 2.64 13.03
#